data_a25e8f93e4a627b44338ad2f2f31fbcc
#
_entry.id   a25e8f93e4a627b44338ad2f2f31fbcc
#
_cell.length_a   1.000
_cell.length_b   1.000
_cell.length_c   1.000
_cell.angle_alpha   90.00
_cell.angle_beta   90.00
_cell.angle_gamma   90.00
#
_symmetry.space_group_name_H-M   'P 1'
#
loop_
_entity.id
_entity.type
_entity.pdbx_description
1 polymer ?
#
loop_
_entity_poly.entity_id
_entity_poly.type
_entity_poly.pdbx_seq_one_letter_code
_entity_poly.pdbx_strand_id
1 'polypeptide(L)'
;MFEFYLKRWNLQVDGAPIVTPGSHLLPVRLDDAPAMLKIALDDEEKYGNRLMVWWAGEGAARVYAHHGDALLMERAMGRRSLMQMALAGEDDEVSRIVCASLARLHAPRATPLPPLLSLEEWFKALRPAARREGGVFLRCLATADELLATPREQVVLHGDIHHDNVLDFEERGWLVIDPKRVMGERGFDFANLICNPDLATSSDPRRFTRQVEVIAQAAGLERKRLLQWVLAYTGLSAAWFLEDGDVPSAEHQLQVAELAIHALEGAA
;
A
#
# COMPACT_ATOMS: atom_id res chain seq x y z
N MET A 1 3.29 24.74 13.18
CA MET A 1 3.39 23.27 13.16
C MET A 1 4.82 22.84 12.84
N PHE A 2 5.39 23.14 11.67
CA PHE A 2 6.75 22.75 11.28
C PHE A 2 7.87 23.44 12.07
N GLU A 3 7.70 24.67 12.54
CA GLU A 3 8.76 25.49 13.15
C GLU A 3 9.54 24.80 14.28
N PHE A 4 8.85 24.03 15.12
CA PHE A 4 9.49 23.29 16.21
C PHE A 4 10.51 22.29 15.68
N TYR A 5 10.14 21.52 14.65
CA TYR A 5 10.99 20.49 14.06
C TYR A 5 12.09 21.07 13.16
N LEU A 6 11.80 22.16 12.45
CA LEU A 6 12.82 22.90 11.69
C LEU A 6 13.97 23.36 12.61
N LYS A 7 13.64 23.92 13.77
CA LYS A 7 14.66 24.31 14.77
C LYS A 7 15.33 23.12 15.43
N ARG A 8 14.55 22.10 15.80
CA ARG A 8 15.05 20.90 16.51
C ARG A 8 16.08 20.14 15.71
N TRP A 9 15.89 20.01 14.41
CA TRP A 9 16.73 19.23 13.51
C TRP A 9 17.58 20.10 12.58
N ASN A 10 17.64 21.41 12.82
CA ASN A 10 18.39 22.40 12.04
C ASN A 10 18.12 22.29 10.52
N LEU A 11 16.83 22.25 10.14
CA LEU A 11 16.41 22.07 8.76
C LEU A 11 16.21 23.39 8.03
N GLN A 12 16.52 23.39 6.74
CA GLN A 12 16.20 24.50 5.82
C GLN A 12 14.98 24.12 4.98
N VAL A 13 14.04 25.02 4.81
CA VAL A 13 12.86 24.81 3.94
C VAL A 13 13.31 24.80 2.48
N ASP A 14 12.86 23.80 1.72
CA ASP A 14 13.25 23.57 0.32
C ASP A 14 12.04 23.31 -0.60
N GLY A 15 10.90 23.89 -0.25
CA GLY A 15 9.69 23.79 -1.06
C GLY A 15 8.43 24.19 -0.31
N ALA A 16 7.31 24.20 -1.02
CA ALA A 16 6.00 24.46 -0.43
C ALA A 16 5.50 23.24 0.38
N PRO A 17 4.73 23.46 1.46
CA PRO A 17 4.11 22.37 2.20
C PRO A 17 3.07 21.63 1.34
N ILE A 18 2.97 20.31 1.54
CA ILE A 18 1.97 19.42 0.95
C ILE A 18 1.04 19.00 2.08
N VAL A 19 -0.27 19.17 1.89
CA VAL A 19 -1.29 18.81 2.86
C VAL A 19 -2.09 17.64 2.33
N THR A 20 -2.13 16.57 3.10
CA THR A 20 -2.97 15.40 2.87
C THR A 20 -3.96 15.25 4.02
N PRO A 21 -5.00 14.41 3.90
CA PRO A 21 -5.93 14.18 5.01
C PRO A 21 -5.26 13.69 6.30
N GLY A 22 -4.28 12.80 6.19
CA GLY A 22 -3.60 12.17 7.34
C GLY A 22 -2.27 12.80 7.75
N SER A 23 -1.68 13.69 6.93
CA SER A 23 -0.33 14.19 7.16
C SER A 23 -0.10 15.58 6.57
N HIS A 24 0.81 16.33 7.19
CA HIS A 24 1.43 17.50 6.57
C HIS A 24 2.89 17.19 6.25
N LEU A 25 3.29 17.44 5.01
CA LEU A 25 4.66 17.23 4.54
C LEU A 25 5.31 18.56 4.14
N LEU A 26 6.60 18.67 4.40
CA LEU A 26 7.39 19.83 4.02
C LEU A 26 8.71 19.36 3.41
N PRO A 27 8.99 19.69 2.13
CA PRO A 27 10.31 19.50 1.57
C PRO A 27 11.33 20.36 2.31
N VAL A 28 12.41 19.73 2.78
CA VAL A 28 13.46 20.38 3.54
C VAL A 28 14.85 19.91 3.09
N ARG A 29 15.89 20.53 3.63
CA ARG A 29 17.29 20.08 3.53
C ARG A 29 17.83 19.82 4.93
N LEU A 30 18.53 18.70 5.05
CA LEU A 30 19.32 18.32 6.22
C LEU A 30 20.80 18.32 5.77
N ASP A 31 21.64 19.22 6.29
CA ASP A 31 23.06 19.33 5.90
C ASP A 31 23.26 19.28 4.37
N ASP A 32 22.51 20.11 3.65
CA ASP A 32 22.45 20.17 2.19
C ASP A 32 21.85 18.94 1.45
N ALA A 33 21.51 17.86 2.15
CA ALA A 33 20.83 16.73 1.55
C ALA A 33 19.31 16.94 1.48
N PRO A 34 18.65 16.58 0.34
CA PRO A 34 17.18 16.64 0.26
C PRO A 34 16.52 15.70 1.27
N ALA A 35 15.55 16.22 2.03
CA ALA A 35 14.79 15.46 2.99
C ALA A 35 13.30 15.85 2.95
N MET A 36 12.46 15.03 3.53
CA MET A 36 11.03 15.28 3.71
C MET A 36 10.68 15.23 5.19
N LEU A 37 10.14 16.32 5.70
CA LEU A 37 9.57 16.39 7.04
C LEU A 37 8.08 16.06 6.95
N LYS A 38 7.65 14.93 7.53
CA LYS A 38 6.25 14.52 7.65
C LYS A 38 5.77 14.71 9.07
N ILE A 39 4.58 15.29 9.27
CA ILE A 39 3.91 15.38 10.56
C ILE A 39 2.60 14.63 10.43
N ALA A 40 2.45 13.55 11.17
CA ALA A 40 1.24 12.73 11.22
C ALA A 40 0.13 13.45 11.99
N LEU A 41 -1.11 13.41 11.49
CA LEU A 41 -2.27 14.04 12.09
C LEU A 41 -3.14 13.06 12.87
N ASP A 42 -3.12 11.79 12.49
CA ASP A 42 -3.90 10.73 13.12
C ASP A 42 -3.00 9.58 13.60
N ASP A 43 -3.59 8.64 14.32
CA ASP A 43 -2.83 7.54 14.92
C ASP A 43 -2.34 6.53 13.88
N GLU A 44 -3.05 6.33 12.77
CA GLU A 44 -2.62 5.41 11.71
C GLU A 44 -1.31 5.89 11.09
N GLU A 45 -1.21 7.16 10.76
CA GLU A 45 0.00 7.80 10.25
C GLU A 45 1.16 7.77 11.25
N LYS A 46 0.87 7.94 12.57
CA LYS A 46 1.90 7.83 13.62
C LYS A 46 2.46 6.42 13.72
N TYR A 47 1.62 5.41 13.56
CA TYR A 47 2.08 4.01 13.53
C TYR A 47 2.85 3.70 12.25
N GLY A 48 2.43 4.23 11.10
CA GLY A 48 3.17 4.16 9.84
C GLY A 48 4.58 4.74 9.98
N ASN A 49 4.72 5.90 10.63
CA ASN A 49 6.03 6.49 10.94
C ASN A 49 6.94 5.55 11.75
N ARG A 50 6.39 4.82 12.74
CA ARG A 50 7.16 3.84 13.53
C ARG A 50 7.59 2.64 12.70
N LEU A 51 6.76 2.23 11.75
CA LEU A 51 7.10 1.15 10.84
C LEU A 51 8.22 1.55 9.88
N MET A 52 8.21 2.78 9.37
CA MET A 52 9.32 3.35 8.59
C MET A 52 10.64 3.32 9.39
N VAL A 53 10.60 3.67 10.67
CA VAL A 53 11.77 3.58 11.56
C VAL A 53 12.25 2.13 11.69
N TRP A 54 11.33 1.18 11.86
CA TRP A 54 11.65 -0.23 12.01
C TRP A 54 12.29 -0.84 10.75
N TRP A 55 11.86 -0.45 9.56
CA TRP A 55 12.47 -0.87 8.31
C TRP A 55 13.88 -0.30 8.09
N ALA A 56 14.23 0.78 8.76
CA ALA A 56 15.57 1.36 8.78
C ALA A 56 16.19 1.62 7.38
N GLY A 57 15.36 1.92 6.38
CA GLY A 57 15.79 2.14 5.00
C GLY A 57 15.98 0.88 4.15
N GLU A 58 15.63 -0.29 4.66
CA GLU A 58 15.68 -1.56 3.92
C GLU A 58 14.36 -1.79 3.18
N GLY A 59 14.34 -1.51 1.87
CA GLY A 59 13.14 -1.53 1.04
C GLY A 59 12.26 -0.29 1.15
N ALA A 60 12.48 0.55 2.16
CA ALA A 60 11.77 1.79 2.42
C ALA A 60 12.70 3.01 2.37
N ALA A 61 12.14 4.22 2.29
CA ALA A 61 12.90 5.46 2.42
C ALA A 61 13.62 5.50 3.78
N ARG A 62 14.87 6.00 3.79
CA ARG A 62 15.65 6.09 5.02
C ARG A 62 15.06 7.13 5.96
N VAL A 63 14.93 6.77 7.23
CA VAL A 63 14.55 7.70 8.31
C VAL A 63 15.80 8.30 8.91
N TYR A 64 15.87 9.62 8.94
CA TYR A 64 16.96 10.37 9.56
C TYR A 64 16.68 10.69 11.03
N ALA A 65 15.42 11.01 11.37
CA ALA A 65 14.98 11.30 12.73
C ALA A 65 13.48 11.05 12.91
N HIS A 66 13.09 10.69 14.13
CA HIS A 66 11.69 10.54 14.54
C HIS A 66 11.51 11.13 15.94
N HIS A 67 10.49 11.97 16.12
CA HIS A 67 10.14 12.53 17.42
C HIS A 67 8.66 12.90 17.48
N GLY A 68 7.93 12.32 18.42
CA GLY A 68 6.48 12.52 18.54
C GLY A 68 5.76 12.10 17.27
N ASP A 69 5.02 13.03 16.70
CA ASP A 69 4.25 12.81 15.46
C ASP A 69 5.05 13.08 14.18
N ALA A 70 6.30 13.53 14.30
CA ALA A 70 7.12 13.92 13.14
C ALA A 70 8.17 12.90 12.78
N LEU A 71 8.28 12.65 11.48
CA LEU A 71 9.29 11.83 10.82
C LEU A 71 10.09 12.70 9.84
N LEU A 72 11.40 12.66 9.96
CA LEU A 72 12.31 13.21 8.95
C LEU A 72 12.89 12.05 8.15
N MET A 73 12.64 12.04 6.86
CA MET A 73 13.05 10.95 5.99
C MET A 73 13.71 11.45 4.72
N GLU A 74 14.42 10.57 4.03
CA GLU A 74 14.96 10.78 2.70
C GLU A 74 13.85 11.19 1.73
N ARG A 75 14.15 12.16 0.84
CA ARG A 75 13.22 12.62 -0.18
C ARG A 75 13.54 11.96 -1.51
N ALA A 76 12.55 11.39 -2.18
CA ALA A 76 12.67 10.90 -3.53
C ALA A 76 12.96 12.06 -4.50
N MET A 77 14.04 11.95 -5.27
CA MET A 77 14.49 12.97 -6.23
C MET A 77 14.44 12.47 -7.67
N GLY A 78 14.18 11.18 -7.87
CA GLY A 78 14.02 10.57 -9.19
C GLY A 78 12.81 11.14 -9.94
N ARG A 79 12.87 11.09 -11.26
CA ARG A 79 11.86 11.70 -12.14
C ARG A 79 10.84 10.71 -12.68
N ARG A 80 11.06 9.41 -12.47
CA ARG A 80 10.14 8.38 -12.95
C ARG A 80 8.97 8.24 -11.96
N SER A 81 7.77 8.02 -12.48
CA SER A 81 6.56 7.78 -11.72
C SER A 81 5.93 6.47 -12.17
N LEU A 82 5.69 5.55 -11.25
CA LEU A 82 5.00 4.30 -11.56
C LEU A 82 3.57 4.54 -12.05
N MET A 83 2.90 5.57 -11.52
CA MET A 83 1.59 6.01 -12.01
C MET A 83 1.64 6.36 -13.50
N GLN A 84 2.60 7.21 -13.90
CA GLN A 84 2.74 7.61 -15.31
C GLN A 84 3.15 6.44 -16.20
N MET A 85 4.02 5.55 -15.73
CA MET A 85 4.41 4.34 -16.46
C MET A 85 3.21 3.41 -16.69
N ALA A 86 2.38 3.17 -15.65
CA ALA A 86 1.18 2.35 -15.78
C ALA A 86 0.18 2.95 -16.79
N LEU A 87 -0.07 4.26 -16.71
CA LEU A 87 -0.95 4.97 -17.65
C LEU A 87 -0.39 5.01 -19.08
N ALA A 88 0.93 4.87 -19.25
CA ALA A 88 1.58 4.73 -20.55
C ALA A 88 1.57 3.28 -21.09
N GLY A 89 1.00 2.32 -20.35
CA GLY A 89 0.91 0.92 -20.74
C GLY A 89 2.13 0.07 -20.36
N GLU A 90 2.99 0.56 -19.45
CA GLU A 90 4.17 -0.15 -18.95
C GLU A 90 3.86 -0.99 -17.69
N ASP A 91 2.62 -1.46 -17.54
CA ASP A 91 2.14 -2.19 -16.34
C ASP A 91 2.99 -3.41 -15.96
N ASP A 92 3.50 -4.14 -16.95
CA ASP A 92 4.37 -5.29 -16.70
C ASP A 92 5.63 -4.90 -15.94
N GLU A 93 6.26 -3.79 -16.34
CA GLU A 93 7.48 -3.29 -15.69
C GLU A 93 7.15 -2.71 -14.31
N VAL A 94 6.09 -1.93 -14.19
CA VAL A 94 5.57 -1.42 -12.91
C VAL A 94 5.35 -2.56 -11.93
N SER A 95 4.66 -3.61 -12.34
CA SER A 95 4.39 -4.77 -11.50
C SER A 95 5.67 -5.45 -11.02
N ARG A 96 6.69 -5.61 -11.90
CA ARG A 96 7.98 -6.18 -11.51
C ARG A 96 8.74 -5.30 -10.53
N ILE A 97 8.73 -3.97 -10.73
CA ILE A 97 9.35 -3.01 -9.82
C ILE A 97 8.73 -3.10 -8.43
N VAL A 98 7.40 -3.09 -8.34
CA VAL A 98 6.70 -3.18 -7.05
C VAL A 98 6.97 -4.54 -6.39
N CYS A 99 6.92 -5.65 -7.13
CA CYS A 99 7.27 -6.96 -6.61
C CYS A 99 8.69 -7.01 -6.03
N ALA A 100 9.67 -6.42 -6.72
CA ALA A 100 11.05 -6.35 -6.25
C ALA A 100 11.20 -5.48 -5.00
N SER A 101 10.46 -4.37 -4.90
CA SER A 101 10.43 -3.50 -3.73
C SER A 101 9.81 -4.21 -2.52
N LEU A 102 8.67 -4.88 -2.71
CA LEU A 102 8.02 -5.67 -1.67
C LEU A 102 8.85 -6.87 -1.21
N ALA A 103 9.58 -7.54 -2.11
CA ALA A 103 10.47 -8.63 -1.72
C ALA A 103 11.54 -8.18 -0.72
N ARG A 104 12.08 -6.97 -0.87
CA ARG A 104 13.01 -6.36 0.12
C ARG A 104 12.30 -5.96 1.40
N LEU A 105 11.08 -5.42 1.28
CA LEU A 105 10.29 -4.98 2.41
C LEU A 105 9.87 -6.14 3.31
N HIS A 106 9.42 -7.24 2.73
CA HIS A 106 8.94 -8.44 3.42
C HIS A 106 10.07 -9.31 3.99
N ALA A 107 11.33 -9.00 3.68
CA ALA A 107 12.47 -9.78 4.19
C ALA A 107 12.48 -9.83 5.73
N PRO A 108 12.78 -10.98 6.34
CA PRO A 108 12.85 -11.12 7.79
C PRO A 108 13.89 -10.18 8.41
N ARG A 109 13.57 -9.62 9.59
CA ARG A 109 14.46 -8.74 10.34
C ARG A 109 14.65 -9.25 11.76
N ALA A 110 15.84 -9.07 12.31
CA ALA A 110 16.15 -9.45 13.70
C ALA A 110 15.59 -8.44 14.73
N THR A 111 15.25 -7.23 14.30
CA THR A 111 14.72 -6.18 15.19
C THR A 111 13.32 -6.58 15.68
N PRO A 112 13.02 -6.40 16.98
CA PRO A 112 11.69 -6.66 17.53
C PRO A 112 10.60 -5.89 16.78
N LEU A 113 9.45 -6.56 16.56
CA LEU A 113 8.31 -5.98 15.84
C LEU A 113 7.73 -4.78 16.60
N PRO A 114 7.38 -3.70 15.90
CA PRO A 114 6.54 -2.65 16.47
C PRO A 114 5.10 -3.17 16.68
N PRO A 115 4.24 -2.42 17.38
CA PRO A 115 2.82 -2.76 17.48
C PRO A 115 2.17 -2.77 16.10
N LEU A 116 1.62 -3.92 15.70
CA LEU A 116 0.95 -4.14 14.41
C LEU A 116 -0.47 -4.64 14.63
N LEU A 117 -1.34 -4.40 13.66
CA LEU A 117 -2.66 -5.00 13.56
C LEU A 117 -2.58 -6.30 12.75
N SER A 118 -3.35 -7.29 13.13
CA SER A 118 -3.57 -8.47 12.29
C SER A 118 -4.47 -8.14 11.09
N LEU A 119 -4.40 -8.93 10.02
CA LEU A 119 -5.37 -8.81 8.93
C LEU A 119 -6.81 -9.08 9.41
N GLU A 120 -7.03 -9.92 10.43
CA GLU A 120 -8.36 -10.12 11.02
C GLU A 120 -8.93 -8.79 11.57
N GLU A 121 -8.09 -8.00 12.23
CA GLU A 121 -8.49 -6.68 12.72
C GLU A 121 -8.69 -5.69 11.57
N TRP A 122 -7.84 -5.77 10.55
CA TRP A 122 -7.91 -4.91 9.37
C TRP A 122 -9.19 -5.13 8.56
N PHE A 123 -9.66 -6.37 8.47
CA PHE A 123 -10.88 -6.76 7.76
C PHE A 123 -12.20 -6.51 8.51
N LYS A 124 -12.18 -5.87 9.69
CA LYS A 124 -13.39 -5.64 10.52
C LYS A 124 -14.52 -4.92 9.79
N ALA A 125 -14.20 -3.95 8.92
CA ALA A 125 -15.20 -3.16 8.19
C ALA A 125 -15.99 -4.01 7.16
N LEU A 126 -15.41 -5.08 6.63
CA LEU A 126 -16.06 -5.91 5.62
C LEU A 126 -17.29 -6.67 6.15
N ARG A 127 -17.29 -7.14 7.41
CA ARG A 127 -18.39 -7.95 7.97
C ARG A 127 -19.72 -7.19 8.03
N PRO A 128 -19.80 -5.97 8.61
CA PRO A 128 -21.05 -5.22 8.62
C PRO A 128 -21.49 -4.80 7.21
N ALA A 129 -20.56 -4.42 6.32
CA ALA A 129 -20.85 -4.11 4.92
C ALA A 129 -21.48 -5.32 4.20
N ALA A 130 -20.90 -6.52 4.34
CA ALA A 130 -21.40 -7.73 3.71
C ALA A 130 -22.82 -8.10 4.19
N ARG A 131 -23.13 -7.87 5.47
CA ARG A 131 -24.48 -8.10 6.02
C ARG A 131 -25.52 -7.11 5.49
N ARG A 132 -25.11 -5.86 5.26
CA ARG A 132 -25.99 -4.78 4.79
C ARG A 132 -26.23 -4.86 3.30
N GLU A 133 -25.18 -5.05 2.50
CA GLU A 133 -25.20 -4.97 1.05
C GLU A 133 -25.51 -6.33 0.36
N GLY A 134 -25.08 -7.44 0.96
CA GLY A 134 -25.27 -8.78 0.37
C GLY A 134 -24.42 -9.01 -0.89
N GLY A 135 -24.91 -9.84 -1.83
CA GLY A 135 -24.33 -10.01 -3.17
C GLY A 135 -22.83 -10.31 -3.18
N VAL A 136 -22.08 -9.51 -3.95
CA VAL A 136 -20.62 -9.63 -4.10
C VAL A 136 -19.88 -9.50 -2.75
N PHE A 137 -20.34 -8.63 -1.85
CA PHE A 137 -19.73 -8.49 -0.53
C PHE A 137 -19.72 -9.78 0.28
N LEU A 138 -20.76 -10.63 0.17
CA LEU A 138 -20.79 -11.94 0.85
C LEU A 138 -19.72 -12.87 0.27
N ARG A 139 -19.45 -12.83 -1.03
CA ARG A 139 -18.37 -13.61 -1.64
C ARG A 139 -17.00 -13.10 -1.19
N CYS A 140 -16.81 -11.78 -1.16
CA CYS A 140 -15.59 -11.15 -0.63
C CYS A 140 -15.35 -11.57 0.82
N LEU A 141 -16.38 -11.53 1.68
CA LEU A 141 -16.27 -11.93 3.08
C LEU A 141 -15.95 -13.41 3.24
N ALA A 142 -16.64 -14.29 2.51
CA ALA A 142 -16.37 -15.73 2.59
C ALA A 142 -14.92 -16.06 2.18
N THR A 143 -14.41 -15.38 1.11
CA THR A 143 -13.03 -15.54 0.66
C THR A 143 -12.05 -14.99 1.71
N ALA A 144 -12.34 -13.83 2.29
CA ALA A 144 -11.51 -13.26 3.36
C ALA A 144 -11.43 -14.20 4.57
N ASP A 145 -12.58 -14.76 5.02
CA ASP A 145 -12.64 -15.70 6.14
C ASP A 145 -11.82 -16.97 5.85
N GLU A 146 -11.86 -17.52 4.62
CA GLU A 146 -11.02 -18.65 4.20
C GLU A 146 -9.53 -18.32 4.26
N LEU A 147 -9.14 -17.16 3.71
CA LEU A 147 -7.74 -16.69 3.68
C LEU A 147 -7.19 -16.49 5.09
N LEU A 148 -7.97 -15.83 5.96
CA LEU A 148 -7.60 -15.54 7.35
C LEU A 148 -7.52 -16.79 8.21
N ALA A 149 -8.36 -17.79 7.93
CA ALA A 149 -8.31 -19.09 8.61
C ALA A 149 -7.14 -19.99 8.18
N THR A 150 -6.54 -19.72 7.00
CA THR A 150 -5.46 -20.53 6.42
C THR A 150 -4.25 -19.67 6.00
N PRO A 151 -3.69 -18.86 6.91
CA PRO A 151 -2.63 -17.91 6.55
C PRO A 151 -1.35 -18.62 6.08
N ARG A 152 -0.70 -18.02 5.06
CA ARG A 152 0.59 -18.47 4.52
C ARG A 152 1.59 -17.32 4.61
N GLU A 153 2.88 -17.62 4.68
CA GLU A 153 3.97 -16.63 4.56
C GLU A 153 3.66 -15.26 5.18
N GLN A 154 3.41 -15.27 6.51
CA GLN A 154 3.08 -14.05 7.25
C GLN A 154 4.31 -13.14 7.36
N VAL A 155 4.12 -11.87 7.01
CA VAL A 155 5.16 -10.83 7.00
C VAL A 155 4.61 -9.52 7.58
N VAL A 156 5.49 -8.59 7.87
CA VAL A 156 5.09 -7.19 8.06
C VAL A 156 4.76 -6.62 6.70
N LEU A 157 3.52 -6.19 6.54
CA LEU A 157 2.97 -5.67 5.29
C LEU A 157 3.21 -4.17 5.16
N HIS A 158 3.20 -3.68 3.94
CA HIS A 158 3.02 -2.26 3.68
C HIS A 158 1.59 -1.82 4.05
N GLY A 159 0.61 -2.63 3.68
CA GLY A 159 -0.80 -2.43 3.99
C GLY A 159 -1.54 -1.44 3.08
N ASP A 160 -0.82 -0.65 2.29
CA ASP A 160 -1.37 0.32 1.34
C ASP A 160 -0.45 0.52 0.13
N ILE A 161 -0.04 -0.58 -0.50
CA ILE A 161 0.87 -0.48 -1.64
C ILE A 161 0.14 -0.08 -2.92
N HIS A 162 0.51 1.05 -3.47
CA HIS A 162 0.06 1.54 -4.76
C HIS A 162 1.16 2.36 -5.44
N HIS A 163 0.91 2.83 -6.65
CA HIS A 163 1.89 3.47 -7.52
C HIS A 163 2.60 4.67 -6.88
N ASP A 164 1.88 5.49 -6.08
CA ASP A 164 2.44 6.70 -5.46
C ASP A 164 3.12 6.44 -4.11
N ASN A 165 3.03 5.20 -3.59
CA ASN A 165 3.74 4.78 -2.38
C ASN A 165 5.06 4.04 -2.68
N VAL A 166 5.44 3.92 -3.97
CA VAL A 166 6.73 3.39 -4.41
C VAL A 166 7.40 4.42 -5.31
N LEU A 167 8.40 5.11 -4.77
CA LEU A 167 9.01 6.27 -5.41
C LEU A 167 10.43 5.97 -5.91
N ASP A 168 10.87 6.75 -6.92
CA ASP A 168 12.21 6.68 -7.50
C ASP A 168 13.21 7.47 -6.64
N PHE A 169 14.13 6.77 -5.99
CA PHE A 169 15.23 7.32 -5.20
C PHE A 169 16.57 7.27 -5.95
N GLU A 170 16.52 7.42 -7.26
CA GLU A 170 17.68 7.46 -8.14
C GLU A 170 18.60 6.23 -7.97
N GLU A 171 19.84 6.39 -7.49
CA GLU A 171 20.81 5.29 -7.30
C GLU A 171 20.35 4.23 -6.30
N ARG A 172 19.50 4.60 -5.33
CA ARG A 172 18.91 3.64 -4.39
C ARG A 172 17.76 2.83 -4.99
N GLY A 173 17.30 3.19 -6.19
CA GLY A 173 16.20 2.55 -6.90
C GLY A 173 14.84 2.89 -6.30
N TRP A 174 13.89 1.99 -6.45
CA TRP A 174 12.52 2.17 -5.99
C TRP A 174 12.37 1.75 -4.52
N LEU A 175 11.84 2.66 -3.70
CA LEU A 175 11.63 2.45 -2.27
C LEU A 175 10.21 2.85 -1.88
N VAL A 176 9.69 2.18 -0.84
CA VAL A 176 8.35 2.49 -0.34
C VAL A 176 8.35 3.61 0.68
N ILE A 177 7.20 4.27 0.77
CA ILE A 177 6.86 5.28 1.78
C ILE A 177 5.44 5.01 2.29
N ASP A 178 5.07 5.61 3.41
CA ASP A 178 3.68 5.73 3.89
C ASP A 178 2.94 4.42 4.16
N PRO A 179 3.52 3.50 4.95
CA PRO A 179 2.88 2.22 5.26
C PRO A 179 1.78 2.34 6.30
N LYS A 180 0.95 1.30 6.36
CA LYS A 180 0.01 1.03 7.45
C LYS A 180 0.57 -0.04 8.39
N ARG A 181 0.12 -0.05 9.65
CA ARG A 181 0.64 -0.95 10.71
C ARG A 181 0.06 -2.37 10.65
N VAL A 182 0.20 -3.06 9.55
CA VAL A 182 -0.45 -4.36 9.32
C VAL A 182 0.55 -5.50 9.23
N MET A 183 0.18 -6.66 9.75
CA MET A 183 0.91 -7.91 9.63
C MET A 183 -0.01 -9.02 9.12
N GLY A 184 0.46 -9.82 8.18
CA GLY A 184 -0.30 -10.94 7.64
C GLY A 184 0.33 -11.59 6.42
N GLU A 185 -0.48 -12.29 5.63
CA GLU A 185 -0.01 -12.98 4.44
C GLU A 185 0.42 -11.98 3.36
N ARG A 186 1.64 -12.17 2.82
CA ARG A 186 2.26 -11.24 1.85
C ARG A 186 1.44 -11.01 0.58
N GLY A 187 0.56 -11.94 0.21
CA GLY A 187 -0.35 -11.82 -0.93
C GLY A 187 -1.29 -10.61 -0.85
N PHE A 188 -1.60 -10.16 0.37
CA PHE A 188 -2.47 -9.00 0.60
C PHE A 188 -1.92 -7.70 -0.03
N ASP A 189 -0.63 -7.43 0.11
CA ASP A 189 -0.03 -6.20 -0.43
C ASP A 189 -0.18 -6.08 -1.96
N PHE A 190 -0.17 -7.18 -2.69
CA PHE A 190 -0.30 -7.15 -4.15
C PHE A 190 -1.74 -6.89 -4.63
N ALA A 191 -2.75 -7.13 -3.78
CA ALA A 191 -4.14 -6.94 -4.15
C ALA A 191 -4.46 -5.45 -4.39
N ASN A 192 -3.96 -4.55 -3.54
CA ASN A 192 -4.17 -3.11 -3.73
C ASN A 192 -3.53 -2.60 -5.03
N LEU A 193 -2.33 -3.06 -5.37
CA LEU A 193 -1.68 -2.68 -6.63
C LEU A 193 -2.55 -2.99 -7.86
N ILE A 194 -3.23 -4.14 -7.88
CA ILE A 194 -4.11 -4.56 -8.98
C ILE A 194 -5.33 -3.64 -9.09
N CYS A 195 -5.81 -3.07 -7.99
CA CYS A 195 -6.94 -2.14 -7.95
C CYS A 195 -6.59 -0.70 -8.36
N ASN A 196 -5.34 -0.44 -8.73
CA ASN A 196 -4.79 0.85 -9.11
C ASN A 196 -4.24 0.82 -10.55
N PRO A 197 -3.94 1.97 -11.24
CA PRO A 197 -3.87 3.34 -10.69
C PRO A 197 -5.21 4.08 -10.63
N ASP A 198 -6.13 3.82 -11.53
CA ASP A 198 -7.43 4.49 -11.62
C ASP A 198 -8.52 3.52 -12.07
N LEU A 199 -9.78 4.00 -12.04
CA LEU A 199 -10.96 3.23 -12.33
C LEU A 199 -10.94 2.59 -13.72
N ALA A 200 -10.65 3.37 -14.75
CA ALA A 200 -10.70 2.91 -16.13
C ALA A 200 -9.62 1.86 -16.41
N THR A 201 -8.44 2.07 -15.84
CA THR A 201 -7.27 1.21 -16.05
C THR A 201 -7.40 -0.11 -15.29
N SER A 202 -7.81 -0.07 -14.02
CA SER A 202 -7.86 -1.28 -13.16
C SER A 202 -9.05 -2.19 -13.45
N SER A 203 -10.13 -1.68 -14.07
CA SER A 203 -11.29 -2.47 -14.48
C SER A 203 -11.20 -3.02 -15.91
N ASP A 204 -10.11 -2.77 -16.66
CA ASP A 204 -9.90 -3.41 -17.96
C ASP A 204 -9.59 -4.91 -17.80
N PRO A 205 -10.42 -5.83 -18.36
CA PRO A 205 -10.27 -7.27 -18.14
C PRO A 205 -8.95 -7.84 -18.69
N ARG A 206 -8.41 -7.26 -19.77
CA ARG A 206 -7.16 -7.75 -20.38
C ARG A 206 -5.96 -7.34 -19.51
N ARG A 207 -5.96 -6.07 -19.08
CA ARG A 207 -4.97 -5.58 -18.15
C ARG A 207 -5.00 -6.37 -16.84
N PHE A 208 -6.17 -6.55 -16.23
CA PHE A 208 -6.35 -7.32 -15.00
C PHE A 208 -5.73 -8.72 -15.12
N THR A 209 -6.11 -9.47 -16.17
CA THR A 209 -5.59 -10.82 -16.40
C THR A 209 -4.05 -10.80 -16.52
N ARG A 210 -3.51 -9.89 -17.34
CA ARG A 210 -2.07 -9.77 -17.55
C ARG A 210 -1.33 -9.40 -16.27
N GLN A 211 -1.84 -8.44 -15.52
CA GLN A 211 -1.21 -7.97 -14.29
C GLN A 211 -1.18 -9.08 -13.22
N VAL A 212 -2.27 -9.83 -13.06
CA VAL A 212 -2.31 -11.01 -12.16
C VAL A 212 -1.23 -12.04 -12.54
N GLU A 213 -1.04 -12.32 -13.83
CA GLU A 213 -0.02 -13.25 -14.30
C GLU A 213 1.40 -12.75 -13.99
N VAL A 214 1.69 -11.50 -14.32
CA VAL A 214 3.01 -10.89 -14.09
C VAL A 214 3.35 -10.85 -12.61
N ILE A 215 2.40 -10.43 -11.75
CA ILE A 215 2.61 -10.38 -10.30
C ILE A 215 2.78 -11.78 -9.73
N ALA A 216 1.92 -12.75 -10.10
CA ALA A 216 2.03 -14.12 -9.62
C ALA A 216 3.40 -14.71 -9.94
N GLN A 217 3.91 -14.50 -11.17
CA GLN A 217 5.23 -14.94 -11.58
C GLN A 217 6.36 -14.20 -10.85
N ALA A 218 6.32 -12.85 -10.83
CA ALA A 218 7.40 -12.04 -10.28
C ALA A 218 7.53 -12.16 -8.75
N ALA A 219 6.40 -12.30 -8.05
CA ALA A 219 6.38 -12.47 -6.60
C ALA A 219 6.42 -13.95 -6.16
N GLY A 220 6.36 -14.93 -7.09
CA GLY A 220 6.29 -16.36 -6.76
C GLY A 220 5.03 -16.71 -5.96
N LEU A 221 3.88 -16.15 -6.33
CA LEU A 221 2.59 -16.41 -5.70
C LEU A 221 1.78 -17.41 -6.52
N GLU A 222 1.02 -18.27 -5.84
CA GLU A 222 -0.01 -19.07 -6.49
C GLU A 222 -1.09 -18.15 -7.06
N ARG A 223 -1.35 -18.23 -8.39
CA ARG A 223 -2.30 -17.36 -9.10
C ARG A 223 -3.69 -17.34 -8.43
N LYS A 224 -4.19 -18.53 -8.05
CA LYS A 224 -5.50 -18.67 -7.38
C LYS A 224 -5.51 -17.92 -6.04
N ARG A 225 -4.44 -18.04 -5.24
CA ARG A 225 -4.34 -17.39 -3.94
C ARG A 225 -4.25 -15.87 -4.08
N LEU A 226 -3.54 -15.37 -5.09
CA LEU A 226 -3.50 -13.93 -5.42
C LEU A 226 -4.88 -13.42 -5.80
N LEU A 227 -5.63 -14.11 -6.67
CA LEU A 227 -7.00 -13.74 -7.03
C LEU A 227 -7.95 -13.75 -5.82
N GLN A 228 -7.79 -14.68 -4.89
CA GLN A 228 -8.55 -14.69 -3.63
C GLN A 228 -8.23 -13.44 -2.80
N TRP A 229 -6.95 -13.03 -2.70
CA TRP A 229 -6.58 -11.79 -2.02
C TRP A 229 -7.15 -10.55 -2.71
N VAL A 230 -7.17 -10.50 -4.05
CA VAL A 230 -7.82 -9.39 -4.79
C VAL A 230 -9.30 -9.33 -4.46
N LEU A 231 -10.01 -10.47 -4.50
CA LEU A 231 -11.43 -10.53 -4.17
C LEU A 231 -11.72 -10.09 -2.73
N ALA A 232 -10.93 -10.54 -1.75
CA ALA A 232 -11.09 -10.15 -0.37
C ALA A 232 -10.82 -8.65 -0.16
N TYR A 233 -9.71 -8.15 -0.74
CA TYR A 233 -9.29 -6.74 -0.62
C TYR A 233 -10.32 -5.79 -1.24
N THR A 234 -10.82 -6.08 -2.43
CA THR A 234 -11.82 -5.22 -3.11
C THR A 234 -13.09 -5.07 -2.30
N GLY A 235 -13.56 -6.14 -1.64
CA GLY A 235 -14.68 -6.06 -0.72
C GLY A 235 -14.40 -5.18 0.51
N LEU A 236 -13.20 -5.28 1.08
CA LEU A 236 -12.77 -4.44 2.19
C LEU A 236 -12.66 -2.96 1.78
N SER A 237 -12.02 -2.70 0.66
CA SER A 237 -11.87 -1.33 0.11
C SER A 237 -13.23 -0.71 -0.22
N ALA A 238 -14.13 -1.47 -0.83
CA ALA A 238 -15.50 -1.02 -1.09
C ALA A 238 -16.25 -0.71 0.23
N ALA A 239 -16.04 -1.50 1.28
CA ALA A 239 -16.64 -1.23 2.58
C ALA A 239 -16.17 0.10 3.17
N TRP A 240 -14.88 0.42 3.08
CA TRP A 240 -14.33 1.71 3.54
C TRP A 240 -14.90 2.88 2.74
N PHE A 241 -14.97 2.78 1.40
CA PHE A 241 -15.58 3.83 0.58
C PHE A 241 -17.04 4.07 0.92
N LEU A 242 -17.80 3.00 1.24
CA LEU A 242 -19.18 3.17 1.69
C LEU A 242 -19.31 3.81 3.07
N GLU A 243 -18.36 3.57 4.00
CA GLU A 243 -18.31 4.24 5.28
C GLU A 243 -18.04 5.74 5.13
N ASP A 244 -17.20 6.10 4.15
CA ASP A 244 -16.90 7.51 3.80
C ASP A 244 -17.97 8.18 2.91
N GLY A 245 -18.99 7.41 2.47
CA GLY A 245 -20.07 7.90 1.59
C GLY A 245 -19.68 8.01 0.12
N ASP A 246 -18.52 7.46 -0.28
CA ASP A 246 -18.04 7.44 -1.68
C ASP A 246 -18.54 6.19 -2.41
N VAL A 247 -19.82 6.20 -2.80
CA VAL A 247 -20.48 5.12 -3.54
C VAL A 247 -19.80 4.83 -4.88
N PRO A 248 -19.41 5.83 -5.71
CA PRO A 248 -18.75 5.55 -6.99
C PRO A 248 -17.46 4.75 -6.85
N SER A 249 -16.62 5.08 -5.88
CA SER A 249 -15.37 4.34 -5.62
C SER A 249 -15.65 2.92 -5.10
N ALA A 250 -16.67 2.74 -4.26
CA ALA A 250 -17.10 1.42 -3.81
C ALA A 250 -17.57 0.54 -4.99
N GLU A 251 -18.43 1.06 -5.86
CA GLU A 251 -18.91 0.36 -7.07
C GLU A 251 -17.75 -0.05 -7.97
N HIS A 252 -16.75 0.80 -8.10
CA HIS A 252 -15.56 0.49 -8.85
C HIS A 252 -14.79 -0.70 -8.27
N GLN A 253 -14.53 -0.71 -6.95
CA GLN A 253 -13.88 -1.85 -6.31
C GLN A 253 -14.66 -3.15 -6.55
N LEU A 254 -15.99 -3.09 -6.57
CA LEU A 254 -16.82 -4.25 -6.86
C LEU A 254 -16.71 -4.71 -8.32
N GLN A 255 -16.44 -3.81 -9.29
CA GLN A 255 -16.15 -4.23 -10.67
C GLN A 255 -14.86 -5.05 -10.74
N VAL A 256 -13.81 -4.65 -10.00
CA VAL A 256 -12.57 -5.45 -9.90
C VAL A 256 -12.83 -6.79 -9.18
N ALA A 257 -13.70 -6.81 -8.16
CA ALA A 257 -14.13 -8.04 -7.51
C ALA A 257 -14.78 -9.02 -8.49
N GLU A 258 -15.64 -8.53 -9.39
CA GLU A 258 -16.29 -9.34 -10.45
C GLU A 258 -15.24 -9.96 -11.41
N LEU A 259 -14.20 -9.21 -11.78
CA LEU A 259 -13.10 -9.75 -12.58
C LEU A 259 -12.38 -10.88 -11.86
N ALA A 260 -12.12 -10.71 -10.55
CA ALA A 260 -11.48 -11.75 -9.75
C ALA A 260 -12.37 -13.01 -9.63
N ILE A 261 -13.68 -12.83 -9.46
CA ILE A 261 -14.65 -13.94 -9.41
C ILE A 261 -14.62 -14.72 -10.72
N HIS A 262 -14.76 -14.05 -11.86
CA HIS A 262 -14.73 -14.71 -13.18
C HIS A 262 -13.41 -15.46 -13.42
N ALA A 263 -12.28 -14.85 -13.00
CA ALA A 263 -10.97 -15.49 -13.15
C ALA A 263 -10.78 -16.71 -12.24
N LEU A 264 -11.46 -16.75 -11.07
CA LEU A 264 -11.46 -17.90 -10.15
C LEU A 264 -12.35 -19.02 -10.68
N GLU A 265 -13.50 -18.72 -11.26
CA GLU A 265 -14.46 -19.68 -11.84
C GLU A 265 -13.96 -20.27 -13.16
N GLY A 266 -13.27 -19.49 -13.99
CA GLY A 266 -12.70 -19.97 -15.25
C GLY A 266 -11.41 -20.81 -15.09
N ALA A 267 -10.85 -20.88 -13.88
CA ALA A 267 -9.66 -21.68 -13.55
C ALA A 267 -10.02 -23.06 -12.94
N ALA A 268 -11.30 -23.36 -12.78
CA ALA A 268 -11.82 -24.66 -12.34
C ALA A 268 -12.13 -25.51 -13.58
#